data_393d47533fa92479e10f61f690a59865
#
_entry.id   393d47533fa92479e10f61f690a59865
#
_cell.length_a   1.000
_cell.length_b   1.000
_cell.length_c   1.000
_cell.angle_alpha   90.00
_cell.angle_beta   90.00
_cell.angle_gamma   90.00
#
_symmetry.space_group_name_H-M   'P 1'
#
loop_
_entity.id
_entity.type
_entity.pdbx_description
1 polymer ?
#
loop_
_entity_poly.entity_id
_entity_poly.type
_entity_poly.pdbx_seq_one_letter_code
_entity_poly.pdbx_strand_id
1 'polypeptide(L)'
;MRMYFKQRVFSWLDSYDIYDEKRNVIYVVKGQLSWGHCLKIFDSYGNEVGTVKEVVLTFMPKFEVYFGKRYIGCITKEFTLFKPKYNINYNGWHIEGSFTAWDYRITDPYNNVVASISKEIFHMTDQYVIDVANPQDALIALMFVLAIDAEKCSRK
;
A
#
# COMPACT_ATOMS: atom_id res chain seq x y z
N MET A 1 -14.59 -6.47 2.27
CA MET A 1 -13.98 -5.67 3.37
C MET A 1 -13.39 -4.40 2.77
N ARG A 2 -13.76 -3.27 3.31
CA ARG A 2 -13.21 -1.98 2.87
C ARG A 2 -12.33 -1.39 3.94
N MET A 3 -11.20 -0.86 3.50
CA MET A 3 -10.27 -0.11 4.32
C MET A 3 -10.17 1.31 3.79
N TYR A 4 -10.08 2.26 4.69
CA TYR A 4 -10.05 3.69 4.38
C TYR A 4 -8.84 4.35 4.99
N PHE A 5 -8.17 5.21 4.24
CA PHE A 5 -7.10 6.06 4.76
C PHE A 5 -7.03 7.40 4.02
N LYS A 6 -6.47 8.41 4.68
CA LYS A 6 -6.26 9.73 4.07
C LYS A 6 -4.90 9.78 3.40
N GLN A 7 -4.83 10.45 2.25
CA GLN A 7 -3.55 10.69 1.59
C GLN A 7 -2.61 11.48 2.51
N ARG A 8 -1.36 11.06 2.53
CA ARG A 8 -0.30 11.84 3.21
C ARG A 8 -0.02 13.12 2.45
N VAL A 9 -0.01 14.22 3.18
CA VAL A 9 0.26 15.53 2.58
C VAL A 9 1.71 15.96 2.81
N PHE A 10 2.37 15.57 3.91
CA PHE A 10 3.62 16.22 4.31
C PHE A 10 4.79 15.35 4.76
N SER A 11 4.60 14.21 5.39
CA SER A 11 5.72 13.44 5.94
C SER A 11 5.49 11.95 5.95
N TRP A 12 6.47 11.19 5.46
CA TRP A 12 6.47 9.73 5.54
C TRP A 12 6.82 9.21 6.95
N LEU A 13 7.26 10.08 7.86
CA LEU A 13 7.49 9.76 9.28
C LEU A 13 6.22 9.83 10.12
N ASP A 14 5.14 10.40 9.59
CA ASP A 14 3.91 10.56 10.33
C ASP A 14 3.20 9.22 10.53
N SER A 15 2.54 9.09 11.68
CA SER A 15 1.63 8.01 11.95
C SER A 15 0.26 8.32 11.36
N TYR A 16 -0.41 7.32 10.79
CA TYR A 16 -1.79 7.46 10.32
C TYR A 16 -2.57 6.16 10.48
N ASP A 17 -3.88 6.32 10.56
CA ASP A 17 -4.79 5.23 10.86
C ASP A 17 -5.45 4.70 9.58
N ILE A 18 -5.67 3.39 9.57
CA ILE A 18 -6.48 2.69 8.58
C ILE A 18 -7.79 2.30 9.25
N TYR A 19 -8.90 2.67 8.66
CA TYR A 19 -10.24 2.49 9.20
C TYR A 19 -11.03 1.42 8.45
N ASP A 20 -11.96 0.76 9.14
CA ASP A 20 -13.00 -0.07 8.53
C ASP A 20 -14.22 0.76 8.08
N GLU A 21 -15.29 0.09 7.58
CA GLU A 21 -16.54 0.74 7.17
C GLU A 21 -17.27 1.41 8.35
N LYS A 22 -17.04 0.94 9.57
CA LYS A 22 -17.63 1.50 10.78
C LYS A 22 -16.80 2.62 11.42
N ARG A 23 -15.72 3.01 10.75
CA ARG A 23 -14.75 3.99 11.24
C ARG A 23 -13.93 3.55 12.46
N ASN A 24 -13.86 2.25 12.73
CA ASN A 24 -12.93 1.74 13.72
C ASN A 24 -11.53 1.68 13.13
N VAL A 25 -10.52 2.04 13.92
CA VAL A 25 -9.11 1.86 13.54
C VAL A 25 -8.77 0.37 13.56
N ILE A 26 -8.39 -0.18 12.41
CA ILE A 26 -8.00 -1.59 12.27
C ILE A 26 -6.49 -1.77 12.14
N TYR A 27 -5.80 -0.77 11.59
CA TYR A 27 -4.34 -0.73 11.55
C TYR A 27 -3.84 0.70 11.82
N VAL A 28 -2.66 0.78 12.40
CA VAL A 28 -1.90 2.02 12.55
C VAL A 28 -0.59 1.86 11.78
N VAL A 29 -0.30 2.80 10.88
CA VAL A 29 0.92 2.81 10.08
C VAL A 29 1.86 3.87 10.62
N LYS A 30 3.11 3.49 10.90
CA LYS A 30 4.15 4.40 11.40
C LYS A 30 5.36 4.39 10.48
N GLY A 31 5.76 5.56 10.01
CA GLY A 31 7.02 5.74 9.32
C GLY A 31 8.19 5.67 10.29
N GLN A 32 9.29 5.07 9.87
CA GLN A 32 10.52 4.98 10.65
C GLN A 32 11.71 5.55 9.88
N LEU A 33 12.65 6.13 10.62
CA LEU A 33 13.94 6.52 10.07
C LEU A 33 14.71 5.25 9.67
N SER A 34 15.06 5.19 8.39
CA SER A 34 15.79 4.08 7.78
C SER A 34 16.55 4.59 6.56
N TRP A 35 17.45 3.78 6.04
CA TRP A 35 17.98 3.99 4.69
C TRP A 35 16.84 3.67 3.70
N GLY A 36 16.18 4.73 3.20
CA GLY A 36 14.95 4.65 2.43
C GLY A 36 13.70 4.63 3.31
N HIS A 37 12.52 4.51 2.67
CA HIS A 37 11.24 4.47 3.35
C HIS A 37 11.06 3.14 4.09
N CYS A 38 10.66 3.22 5.35
CA CYS A 38 10.27 2.06 6.15
C CYS A 38 8.98 2.36 6.89
N LEU A 39 7.95 1.56 6.64
CA LEU A 39 6.64 1.66 7.26
C LEU A 39 6.37 0.42 8.09
N LYS A 40 6.03 0.63 9.35
CA LYS A 40 5.59 -0.41 10.27
C LYS A 40 4.07 -0.36 10.41
N ILE A 41 3.44 -1.51 10.33
CA ILE A 41 1.99 -1.66 10.44
C ILE A 41 1.68 -2.40 11.73
N PHE A 42 0.82 -1.80 12.55
CA PHE A 42 0.37 -2.34 13.81
C PHE A 42 -1.13 -2.63 13.74
N ASP A 43 -1.58 -3.71 14.37
CA ASP A 43 -3.00 -3.98 14.55
C ASP A 43 -3.62 -3.08 15.61
N SER A 44 -4.94 -3.21 15.83
CA SER A 44 -5.67 -2.42 16.83
C SER A 44 -5.24 -2.70 18.29
N TYR A 45 -4.50 -3.78 18.52
CA TYR A 45 -3.95 -4.14 19.83
C TYR A 45 -2.51 -3.63 20.03
N GLY A 46 -1.93 -3.01 19.01
CA GLY A 46 -0.56 -2.50 19.05
C GLY A 46 0.52 -3.53 18.69
N ASN A 47 0.16 -4.70 18.18
CA ASN A 47 1.11 -5.68 17.70
C ASN A 47 1.61 -5.32 16.30
N GLU A 48 2.93 -5.38 16.07
CA GLU A 48 3.49 -5.22 14.73
C GLU A 48 3.12 -6.43 13.87
N VAL A 49 2.36 -6.19 12.80
CA VAL A 49 1.85 -7.23 11.90
C VAL A 49 2.48 -7.21 10.52
N GLY A 50 3.03 -6.07 10.10
CA GLY A 50 3.64 -5.94 8.79
C GLY A 50 4.68 -4.85 8.69
N THR A 51 5.55 -4.98 7.68
CA THR A 51 6.55 -3.97 7.33
C THR A 51 6.60 -3.80 5.81
N VAL A 52 6.65 -2.54 5.37
CA VAL A 52 6.94 -2.15 3.99
C VAL A 52 8.27 -1.40 4.01
N LYS A 53 9.27 -1.91 3.28
CA LYS A 53 10.62 -1.38 3.29
C LYS A 53 11.13 -1.11 1.88
N GLU A 54 11.56 0.12 1.63
CA GLU A 54 12.24 0.47 0.38
C GLU A 54 13.62 -0.18 0.32
N VAL A 55 13.92 -0.79 -0.83
CA VAL A 55 15.26 -1.28 -1.14
C VAL A 55 16.03 -0.15 -1.80
N VAL A 56 17.01 0.40 -1.09
CA VAL A 56 17.85 1.47 -1.61
C VAL A 56 18.89 0.96 -2.60
N LEU A 57 19.44 1.88 -3.43
CA LEU A 57 20.44 1.57 -4.45
C LEU A 57 19.97 0.62 -5.57
N THR A 58 18.67 0.62 -5.84
CA THR A 58 18.08 -0.04 -7.01
C THR A 58 17.90 0.96 -8.14
N PHE A 59 17.99 0.49 -9.39
CA PHE A 59 17.78 1.34 -10.57
C PHE A 59 16.34 1.88 -10.63
N MET A 60 15.37 1.04 -10.31
CA MET A 60 13.96 1.42 -10.20
C MET A 60 13.48 1.26 -8.76
N PRO A 61 12.53 2.11 -8.31
CA PRO A 61 11.95 1.97 -6.97
C PRO A 61 11.42 0.56 -6.70
N LYS A 62 11.85 -0.01 -5.59
CA LYS A 62 11.46 -1.34 -5.15
C LYS A 62 11.15 -1.32 -3.66
N PHE A 63 10.05 -1.95 -3.29
CA PHE A 63 9.64 -2.13 -1.90
C PHE A 63 9.43 -3.60 -1.59
N GLU A 64 9.98 -4.05 -0.49
CA GLU A 64 9.76 -5.37 0.07
C GLU A 64 8.69 -5.33 1.15
N VAL A 65 7.90 -6.39 1.24
CA VAL A 65 6.83 -6.53 2.24
C VAL A 65 7.08 -7.75 3.12
N TYR A 66 6.81 -7.58 4.41
CA TYR A 66 7.12 -8.56 5.45
C TYR A 66 5.92 -8.77 6.38
N PHE A 67 5.68 -10.00 6.81
CA PHE A 67 4.88 -10.32 7.99
C PHE A 67 5.82 -10.58 9.18
N GLY A 68 5.85 -9.66 10.14
CA GLY A 68 6.88 -9.67 11.16
C GLY A 68 8.26 -9.58 10.52
N LYS A 69 9.11 -10.59 10.73
CA LYS A 69 10.46 -10.69 10.10
C LYS A 69 10.47 -11.52 8.82
N ARG A 70 9.34 -12.13 8.44
CA ARG A 70 9.27 -13.01 7.27
C ARG A 70 9.02 -12.22 6.00
N TYR A 71 9.95 -12.32 5.06
CA TYR A 71 9.77 -11.80 3.71
C TYR A 71 8.58 -12.48 3.01
N ILE A 72 7.68 -11.69 2.45
CA ILE A 72 6.48 -12.16 1.76
C ILE A 72 6.58 -11.97 0.25
N GLY A 73 7.05 -10.81 -0.18
CA GLY A 73 7.14 -10.47 -1.59
C GLY A 73 7.63 -9.04 -1.78
N CYS A 74 7.53 -8.55 -2.99
CA CYS A 74 7.92 -7.18 -3.31
C CYS A 74 7.06 -6.56 -4.40
N ILE A 75 7.13 -5.25 -4.50
CA ILE A 75 6.60 -4.46 -5.60
C ILE A 75 7.73 -3.62 -6.20
N THR A 76 7.84 -3.61 -7.51
CA THR A 76 8.85 -2.85 -8.26
C THR A 76 8.15 -1.95 -9.25
N LYS A 77 8.60 -0.70 -9.35
CA LYS A 77 8.16 0.20 -10.41
C LYS A 77 8.86 -0.15 -11.70
N GLU A 78 8.10 -0.26 -12.79
CA GLU A 78 8.67 -0.47 -14.12
C GLU A 78 9.21 0.84 -14.70
N PHE A 79 10.24 0.74 -15.54
CA PHE A 79 10.66 1.85 -16.37
C PHE A 79 9.63 2.06 -17.48
N THR A 80 8.98 3.24 -17.48
CA THR A 80 8.00 3.64 -18.50
C THR A 80 8.20 5.10 -18.88
N LEU A 81 7.88 5.46 -20.13
CA LEU A 81 8.05 6.83 -20.62
C LEU A 81 6.89 7.75 -20.20
N PHE A 82 5.67 7.23 -20.02
CA PHE A 82 4.48 8.06 -19.83
C PHE A 82 3.71 7.74 -18.56
N LYS A 83 3.15 6.53 -18.44
CA LYS A 83 2.30 6.14 -17.31
C LYS A 83 3.06 5.23 -16.35
N PRO A 84 3.01 5.50 -15.03
CA PRO A 84 3.63 4.61 -14.07
C PRO A 84 3.01 3.21 -14.15
N LYS A 85 3.86 2.19 -14.05
CA LYS A 85 3.48 0.78 -13.93
C LYS A 85 4.27 0.14 -12.80
N TYR A 86 3.68 -0.87 -12.19
CA TYR A 86 4.27 -1.63 -11.09
C TYR A 86 4.11 -3.12 -11.35
N ASN A 87 5.05 -3.90 -10.81
CA ASN A 87 5.02 -5.35 -10.78
C ASN A 87 5.02 -5.84 -9.34
N ILE A 88 4.06 -6.71 -9.01
CA ILE A 88 4.03 -7.43 -7.74
C ILE A 88 4.67 -8.81 -7.92
N ASN A 89 5.60 -9.15 -7.04
CA ASN A 89 6.12 -10.50 -6.91
C ASN A 89 5.58 -11.14 -5.63
N TYR A 90 4.36 -11.65 -5.71
CA TYR A 90 3.64 -12.36 -4.66
C TYR A 90 2.49 -13.15 -5.28
N ASN A 91 2.45 -14.47 -5.07
CA ASN A 91 1.37 -15.38 -5.48
C ASN A 91 0.87 -15.23 -6.92
N GLY A 92 1.70 -14.75 -7.85
CA GLY A 92 1.30 -14.47 -9.22
C GLY A 92 0.27 -13.33 -9.35
N TRP A 93 0.14 -12.47 -8.34
CA TRP A 93 -0.73 -11.30 -8.40
C TRP A 93 -0.23 -10.29 -9.44
N HIS A 94 -1.19 -9.67 -10.10
CA HIS A 94 -0.96 -8.57 -11.03
C HIS A 94 -1.60 -7.30 -10.50
N ILE A 95 -1.02 -6.16 -10.88
CA ILE A 95 -1.56 -4.84 -10.52
C ILE A 95 -1.64 -3.99 -11.78
N GLU A 96 -2.80 -3.39 -12.01
CA GLU A 96 -3.05 -2.59 -13.20
C GLU A 96 -4.06 -1.48 -12.94
N GLY A 97 -4.01 -0.43 -13.76
CA GLY A 97 -4.93 0.70 -13.72
C GLY A 97 -4.22 2.04 -13.79
N SER A 98 -4.90 3.09 -13.36
CA SER A 98 -4.38 4.45 -13.29
C SER A 98 -3.84 4.77 -11.91
N PHE A 99 -2.53 4.59 -11.71
CA PHE A 99 -1.88 4.85 -10.42
C PHE A 99 -1.87 6.34 -10.07
N THR A 100 -1.82 7.20 -11.06
CA THR A 100 -1.87 8.66 -10.86
C THR A 100 -3.25 9.13 -10.39
N ALA A 101 -4.30 8.49 -10.86
CA ALA A 101 -5.67 8.80 -10.47
C ALA A 101 -6.17 8.01 -9.25
N TRP A 102 -5.34 7.12 -8.67
CA TRP A 102 -5.78 6.20 -7.62
C TRP A 102 -7.01 5.38 -8.02
N ASP A 103 -6.96 4.82 -9.21
CA ASP A 103 -7.99 3.95 -9.78
C ASP A 103 -7.29 2.73 -10.39
N TYR A 104 -7.00 1.75 -9.56
CA TYR A 104 -6.29 0.54 -9.96
C TYR A 104 -6.76 -0.67 -9.17
N ARG A 105 -6.40 -1.84 -9.64
CA ARG A 105 -6.80 -3.11 -9.03
C ARG A 105 -5.64 -4.10 -8.96
N ILE A 106 -5.75 -5.01 -8.02
CA ILE A 106 -4.90 -6.19 -7.87
C ILE A 106 -5.74 -7.40 -8.26
N THR A 107 -5.22 -8.26 -9.12
CA THR A 107 -5.85 -9.51 -9.54
C THR A 107 -4.97 -10.71 -9.25
N ASP A 108 -5.58 -11.87 -9.08
CA ASP A 108 -4.90 -13.14 -8.98
C ASP A 108 -4.50 -13.68 -10.38
N PRO A 109 -3.77 -14.82 -10.48
CA PRO A 109 -3.41 -15.42 -11.77
C PRO A 109 -4.59 -15.83 -12.65
N TYR A 110 -5.79 -15.93 -12.08
CA TYR A 110 -7.03 -16.29 -12.78
C TYR A 110 -7.88 -15.09 -13.15
N ASN A 111 -7.33 -13.87 -13.01
CA ASN A 111 -8.03 -12.59 -13.22
C ASN A 111 -9.18 -12.29 -12.24
N ASN A 112 -9.26 -12.99 -11.12
CA ASN A 112 -10.18 -12.59 -10.06
C ASN A 112 -9.64 -11.34 -9.36
N VAL A 113 -10.53 -10.41 -9.06
CA VAL A 113 -10.14 -9.19 -8.32
C VAL A 113 -9.86 -9.54 -6.87
N VAL A 114 -8.63 -9.31 -6.42
CA VAL A 114 -8.21 -9.43 -5.03
C VAL A 114 -8.51 -8.15 -4.27
N ALA A 115 -8.19 -7.00 -4.86
CA ALA A 115 -8.48 -5.69 -4.29
C ALA A 115 -8.67 -4.64 -5.37
N SER A 116 -9.56 -3.69 -5.11
CA SER A 116 -9.76 -2.49 -5.91
C SER A 116 -9.42 -1.27 -5.09
N ILE A 117 -8.67 -0.35 -5.67
CA ILE A 117 -8.25 0.89 -5.03
C ILE A 117 -8.91 2.06 -5.76
N SER A 118 -9.57 2.91 -5.01
CA SER A 118 -10.24 4.10 -5.53
C SER A 118 -10.02 5.30 -4.61
N LYS A 119 -10.29 6.48 -5.16
CA LYS A 119 -10.26 7.74 -4.42
C LYS A 119 -11.68 8.25 -4.26
N GLU A 120 -12.06 8.55 -3.04
CA GLU A 120 -13.37 9.13 -2.71
C GLU A 120 -13.19 10.48 -2.02
N ILE A 121 -14.13 11.39 -2.23
CA ILE A 121 -14.19 12.66 -1.49
C ILE A 121 -15.11 12.45 -0.29
N PHE A 122 -14.57 12.61 0.91
CA PHE A 122 -15.33 12.51 2.14
C PHE A 122 -15.13 13.75 2.99
N HIS A 123 -16.22 14.48 3.30
CA HIS A 123 -16.18 15.72 4.06
C HIS A 123 -15.11 16.72 3.57
N MET A 124 -15.06 16.95 2.25
CA MET A 124 -14.11 17.86 1.59
C MET A 124 -12.63 17.41 1.68
N THR A 125 -12.34 16.18 2.09
CA THR A 125 -11.01 15.60 2.09
C THR A 125 -10.92 14.38 1.18
N ASP A 126 -9.81 14.25 0.48
CA ASP A 126 -9.52 13.05 -0.31
C ASP A 126 -9.26 11.87 0.62
N GLN A 127 -9.94 10.79 0.36
CA GLN A 127 -9.83 9.53 1.08
C GLN A 127 -9.60 8.41 0.07
N TYR A 128 -8.69 7.51 0.38
CA TYR A 128 -8.47 6.31 -0.39
C TYR A 128 -9.24 5.15 0.20
N VAL A 129 -9.78 4.34 -0.69
CA VAL A 129 -10.55 3.15 -0.37
C VAL A 129 -9.85 1.94 -0.99
N ILE A 130 -9.59 0.94 -0.17
CA ILE A 130 -9.11 -0.37 -0.60
C ILE A 130 -10.24 -1.36 -0.34
N ASP A 131 -10.90 -1.82 -1.40
CA ASP A 131 -11.97 -2.82 -1.31
C ASP A 131 -11.37 -4.21 -1.59
N VAL A 132 -11.31 -5.05 -0.57
CA VAL A 132 -10.65 -6.36 -0.61
C VAL A 132 -11.71 -7.46 -0.66
N ALA A 133 -11.61 -8.34 -1.65
CA ALA A 133 -12.57 -9.43 -1.85
C ALA A 133 -12.53 -10.45 -0.71
N ASN A 134 -11.32 -10.85 -0.27
CA ASN A 134 -11.14 -11.78 0.84
C ASN A 134 -10.41 -11.07 2.00
N PRO A 135 -11.02 -11.00 3.21
CA PRO A 135 -10.38 -10.35 4.36
C PRO A 135 -8.99 -10.90 4.72
N GLN A 136 -8.67 -12.15 4.37
CA GLN A 136 -7.34 -12.73 4.57
C GLN A 136 -6.25 -12.03 3.75
N ASP A 137 -6.62 -11.40 2.65
CA ASP A 137 -5.70 -10.69 1.76
C ASP A 137 -5.55 -9.20 2.13
N ALA A 138 -6.30 -8.73 3.13
CA ALA A 138 -6.38 -7.30 3.46
C ALA A 138 -5.03 -6.69 3.82
N LEU A 139 -4.24 -7.33 4.69
CA LEU A 139 -2.96 -6.81 5.12
C LEU A 139 -1.94 -6.74 3.98
N ILE A 140 -1.85 -7.80 3.15
CA ILE A 140 -0.90 -7.82 2.03
C ILE A 140 -1.30 -6.82 0.93
N ALA A 141 -2.58 -6.71 0.62
CA ALA A 141 -3.08 -5.69 -0.31
C ALA A 141 -2.78 -4.27 0.21
N LEU A 142 -3.02 -4.00 1.50
CA LEU A 142 -2.66 -2.75 2.15
C LEU A 142 -1.17 -2.44 2.00
N MET A 143 -0.28 -3.41 2.24
CA MET A 143 1.16 -3.20 2.15
C MET A 143 1.60 -2.79 0.74
N PHE A 144 1.03 -3.38 -0.32
CA PHE A 144 1.34 -2.96 -1.69
C PHE A 144 0.83 -1.56 -2.02
N VAL A 145 -0.37 -1.22 -1.54
CA VAL A 145 -0.91 0.16 -1.70
C VAL A 145 -0.04 1.18 -0.97
N LEU A 146 0.40 0.87 0.24
CA LEU A 146 1.30 1.73 1.02
C LEU A 146 2.68 1.91 0.35
N ALA A 147 3.18 0.89 -0.32
CA ALA A 147 4.43 0.98 -1.09
C ALA A 147 4.29 1.97 -2.26
N ILE A 148 3.18 1.93 -2.98
CA ILE A 148 2.87 2.88 -4.05
C ILE A 148 2.72 4.30 -3.50
N ASP A 149 2.02 4.46 -2.38
CA ASP A 149 1.88 5.76 -1.72
C ASP A 149 3.23 6.34 -1.30
N ALA A 150 4.09 5.53 -0.69
CA ALA A 150 5.43 5.92 -0.29
C ALA A 150 6.29 6.33 -1.49
N GLU A 151 6.24 5.60 -2.60
CA GLU A 151 6.96 5.93 -3.83
C GLU A 151 6.48 7.27 -4.43
N LYS A 152 5.19 7.52 -4.43
CA LYS A 152 4.61 8.78 -4.89
C LYS A 152 5.00 9.97 -4.00
N CYS A 153 5.02 9.78 -2.69
CA CYS A 153 5.42 10.82 -1.73
C CYS A 153 6.91 11.19 -1.84
N SER A 154 7.77 10.27 -2.22
CA SER A 154 9.21 10.52 -2.37
C SER A 154 9.58 11.41 -3.56
N ARG A 155 8.64 11.63 -4.49
CA ARG A 155 8.83 12.45 -5.70
C ARG A 155 8.37 13.89 -5.58
N LYS A 156 7.77 14.23 -4.47
CA LYS A 156 7.35 15.59 -4.15
C LYS A 156 8.44 16.26 -3.30
#